data_8f6ad0e0f25b6429a3d428426a9b85c5
#
_entry.id   8f6ad0e0f25b6429a3d428426a9b85c5
#
_cell.length_a   1.000
_cell.length_b   1.000
_cell.length_c   1.000
_cell.angle_alpha   90.00
_cell.angle_beta   90.00
_cell.angle_gamma   90.00
#
_symmetry.space_group_name_H-M   'P 1'
#
loop_
_entity.id
_entity.type
_entity.pdbx_description
1 polymer ?
#
loop_
_entity_poly.entity_id
_entity_poly.type
_entity_poly.pdbx_seq_one_letter_code
_entity_poly.pdbx_strand_id
1 'polypeptide(L)'
;IAQVVVPGVPQEQAMEVMDRCMDGEMARLRRDPCHIFYPGVKETLTELHKTHRLFIVSNCQQGYIELLMEKGGLGGLISDFDCFGNTGLPKGQTLRLLCERCNVRDAVYVGDTQGDMEASEQAGLPFVWAAYGFGKPAHWDKRIDHFTDLLRL
;
A
#
# COMPACT_ATOMS: atom_id res chain seq x y z
N ILE A 1 9.54 -7.29 -15.14
CA ILE A 1 10.53 -6.91 -14.10
C ILE A 1 11.66 -7.95 -14.04
N ALA A 2 11.37 -9.27 -13.95
CA ALA A 2 12.40 -10.30 -13.81
C ALA A 2 13.54 -10.20 -14.86
N GLN A 3 13.23 -9.99 -16.12
CA GLN A 3 14.21 -9.84 -17.19
C GLN A 3 15.04 -8.54 -17.13
N VAL A 4 14.52 -7.52 -16.45
CA VAL A 4 15.27 -6.26 -16.20
C VAL A 4 16.27 -6.45 -15.07
N VAL A 5 15.91 -7.22 -14.04
CA VAL A 5 16.74 -7.47 -12.86
C VAL A 5 17.76 -8.58 -13.12
N VAL A 6 17.39 -9.60 -13.90
CA VAL A 6 18.24 -10.75 -14.25
C VAL A 6 18.29 -10.89 -15.78
N PRO A 7 19.03 -9.99 -16.47
CA PRO A 7 19.12 -10.04 -17.92
C PRO A 7 19.93 -11.25 -18.41
N GLY A 8 19.54 -11.78 -19.57
CA GLY A 8 20.28 -12.82 -20.27
C GLY A 8 20.00 -14.25 -19.81
N VAL A 9 19.06 -14.47 -18.91
CA VAL A 9 18.60 -15.83 -18.54
C VAL A 9 17.17 -16.07 -19.05
N PRO A 10 16.77 -17.34 -19.28
CA PRO A 10 15.39 -17.69 -19.60
C PRO A 10 14.41 -17.14 -18.55
N GLN A 11 13.21 -16.76 -18.99
CA GLN A 11 12.20 -16.12 -18.12
C GLN A 11 11.87 -16.97 -16.89
N GLU A 12 11.76 -18.27 -17.04
CA GLU A 12 11.44 -19.20 -15.95
C GLU A 12 12.53 -19.16 -14.85
N GLN A 13 13.80 -19.20 -15.26
CA GLN A 13 14.93 -19.10 -14.32
C GLN A 13 15.03 -17.72 -13.66
N ALA A 14 14.72 -16.65 -14.42
CA ALA A 14 14.68 -15.31 -13.85
C ALA A 14 13.56 -15.17 -12.81
N MET A 15 12.41 -15.80 -13.03
CA MET A 15 11.32 -15.85 -12.05
C MET A 15 11.72 -16.61 -10.79
N GLU A 16 12.34 -17.80 -10.93
CA GLU A 16 12.81 -18.59 -9.78
C GLU A 16 13.83 -17.81 -8.91
N VAL A 17 14.75 -17.10 -9.56
CA VAL A 17 15.69 -16.22 -8.82
C VAL A 17 14.96 -15.11 -8.07
N MET A 18 13.96 -14.48 -8.69
CA MET A 18 13.17 -13.44 -8.06
C MET A 18 12.38 -13.96 -6.85
N ASP A 19 11.76 -15.13 -6.96
CA ASP A 19 11.01 -15.76 -5.87
C ASP A 19 11.93 -16.06 -4.68
N ARG A 20 13.12 -16.63 -4.92
CA ARG A 20 14.13 -16.87 -3.87
C ARG A 20 14.62 -15.57 -3.22
N CYS A 21 14.78 -14.50 -4.00
CA CYS A 21 15.16 -13.19 -3.47
C CYS A 21 14.04 -12.63 -2.56
N MET A 22 12.79 -12.74 -2.97
CA MET A 22 11.63 -12.30 -2.17
C MET A 22 11.51 -13.09 -0.86
N ASP A 23 11.69 -14.40 -0.88
CA ASP A 23 11.68 -15.23 0.33
C ASP A 23 12.80 -14.82 1.30
N GLY A 24 13.99 -14.57 0.79
CA GLY A 24 15.13 -14.09 1.56
C GLY A 24 14.89 -12.70 2.16
N GLU A 25 14.30 -11.79 1.39
CA GLU A 25 13.92 -10.45 1.83
C GLU A 25 12.86 -10.50 2.94
N MET A 26 11.80 -11.26 2.74
CA MET A 26 10.73 -11.42 3.73
C MET A 26 11.25 -12.00 5.05
N ALA A 27 12.14 -13.03 4.98
CA ALA A 27 12.75 -13.60 6.16
C ALA A 27 13.64 -12.58 6.91
N ARG A 28 14.34 -11.72 6.18
CA ARG A 28 15.15 -10.63 6.76
C ARG A 28 14.26 -9.55 7.38
N LEU A 29 13.27 -9.08 6.66
CA LEU A 29 12.33 -8.05 7.13
C LEU A 29 11.61 -8.47 8.42
N ARG A 30 11.26 -9.74 8.57
CA ARG A 30 10.66 -10.26 9.81
C ARG A 30 11.57 -10.10 11.01
N ARG A 31 12.88 -10.28 10.85
CA ARG A 31 13.89 -10.24 11.93
C ARG A 31 14.42 -8.83 12.20
N ASP A 32 14.28 -7.93 11.24
CA ASP A 32 14.80 -6.57 11.34
C ASP A 32 14.03 -5.78 12.41
N PRO A 33 14.67 -5.24 13.46
CA PRO A 33 13.99 -4.48 14.51
C PRO A 33 13.66 -3.04 14.12
N CYS A 34 13.90 -2.62 12.87
CA CYS A 34 13.72 -1.23 12.44
C CYS A 34 12.27 -0.75 12.61
N HIS A 35 12.14 0.54 12.86
CA HIS A 35 10.85 1.22 12.77
C HIS A 35 10.41 1.30 11.31
N ILE A 36 9.21 0.80 11.03
CA ILE A 36 8.65 0.71 9.68
C ILE A 36 7.63 1.81 9.37
N PHE A 37 7.27 2.62 10.34
CA PHE A 37 6.27 3.67 10.18
C PHE A 37 6.84 5.07 10.37
N TYR A 38 6.23 6.02 9.68
CA TYR A 38 6.36 7.43 10.02
C TYR A 38 5.81 7.72 11.42
N PRO A 39 6.28 8.79 12.08
CA PRO A 39 5.79 9.16 13.41
C PRO A 39 4.26 9.32 13.45
N GLY A 40 3.63 8.78 14.48
CA GLY A 40 2.21 8.92 14.74
C GLY A 40 1.27 8.06 13.90
N VAL A 41 1.80 7.17 13.04
CA VAL A 41 0.96 6.33 12.16
C VAL A 41 0.02 5.44 12.96
N LYS A 42 0.52 4.71 13.94
CA LYS A 42 -0.28 3.75 14.70
C LYS A 42 -1.38 4.44 15.52
N GLU A 43 -1.03 5.53 16.17
CA GLU A 43 -1.95 6.34 16.97
C GLU A 43 -3.06 6.93 16.08
N THR A 44 -2.68 7.47 14.92
CA THR A 44 -3.63 8.03 13.95
C THR A 44 -4.58 6.97 13.41
N LEU A 45 -4.06 5.80 13.01
CA LEU A 45 -4.90 4.70 12.54
C LEU A 45 -5.85 4.20 13.64
N THR A 46 -5.37 4.14 14.88
CA THR A 46 -6.21 3.75 16.03
C THR A 46 -7.35 4.74 16.26
N GLU A 47 -7.09 6.03 16.11
CA GLU A 47 -8.12 7.05 16.26
C GLU A 47 -9.12 7.04 15.10
N LEU A 48 -8.62 6.98 13.86
CA LEU A 48 -9.47 6.89 12.66
C LEU A 48 -10.34 5.63 12.66
N HIS A 49 -9.83 4.50 13.13
CA HIS A 49 -10.57 3.23 13.19
C HIS A 49 -11.86 3.32 14.02
N LYS A 50 -11.96 4.27 14.96
CA LYS A 50 -13.18 4.46 15.78
C LYS A 50 -14.38 4.93 14.96
N THR A 51 -14.15 5.60 13.85
CA THR A 51 -15.18 6.24 13.03
C THR A 51 -15.12 5.83 11.56
N HIS A 52 -14.01 5.24 11.10
CA HIS A 52 -13.76 4.90 9.70
C HIS A 52 -13.35 3.43 9.56
N ARG A 53 -13.69 2.83 8.44
CA ARG A 53 -13.11 1.57 8.00
C ARG A 53 -11.80 1.87 7.28
N LEU A 54 -10.76 1.16 7.63
CA LEU A 54 -9.43 1.38 7.08
C LEU A 54 -9.05 0.22 6.16
N PHE A 55 -8.43 0.54 5.03
CA PHE A 55 -8.05 -0.40 4.00
C PHE A 55 -6.62 -0.13 3.52
N ILE A 56 -5.94 -1.17 3.00
CA ILE A 56 -4.62 -1.03 2.38
C ILE A 56 -4.68 -1.57 0.96
N VAL A 57 -4.18 -0.80 -0.02
CA VAL A 57 -3.92 -1.27 -1.38
C VAL A 57 -2.50 -0.90 -1.78
N SER A 58 -1.74 -1.88 -2.26
CA SER A 58 -0.34 -1.71 -2.61
C SER A 58 0.03 -2.40 -3.93
N ASN A 59 1.09 -1.92 -4.59
CA ASN A 59 1.72 -2.60 -5.72
C ASN A 59 2.72 -3.69 -5.30
N CYS A 60 2.79 -4.03 -4.01
CA CYS A 60 3.70 -5.04 -3.50
C CYS A 60 3.29 -6.46 -3.88
N GLN A 61 4.18 -7.41 -3.66
CA GLN A 61 3.89 -8.82 -3.76
C GLN A 61 3.10 -9.31 -2.54
N GLN A 62 2.51 -10.48 -2.65
CA GLN A 62 1.80 -11.15 -1.57
C GLN A 62 2.68 -11.32 -0.33
N GLY A 63 2.11 -11.14 0.85
CA GLY A 63 2.80 -11.31 2.14
C GLY A 63 3.37 -10.02 2.74
N TYR A 64 3.64 -8.98 1.93
CA TYR A 64 4.23 -7.73 2.44
C TYR A 64 3.27 -6.92 3.31
N ILE A 65 1.98 -6.85 2.93
CA ILE A 65 0.97 -6.14 3.74
C ILE A 65 0.75 -6.89 5.05
N GLU A 66 0.67 -8.20 5.00
CA GLU A 66 0.52 -9.07 6.18
C GLU A 66 1.70 -8.86 7.14
N LEU A 67 2.93 -8.85 6.61
CA LEU A 67 4.13 -8.58 7.41
C LEU A 67 4.12 -7.17 8.00
N LEU A 68 3.70 -6.17 7.23
CA LEU A 68 3.54 -4.79 7.71
C LEU A 68 2.56 -4.74 8.90
N MET A 69 1.42 -5.39 8.76
CA MET A 69 0.40 -5.44 9.81
C MET A 69 0.88 -6.19 11.06
N GLU A 70 1.58 -7.32 10.87
CA GLU A 70 2.18 -8.10 11.97
C GLU A 70 3.19 -7.26 12.74
N LYS A 71 4.21 -6.74 12.06
CA LYS A 71 5.27 -5.93 12.68
C LYS A 71 4.77 -4.64 13.28
N GLY A 72 3.81 -4.00 12.65
CA GLY A 72 3.22 -2.75 13.10
C GLY A 72 2.21 -2.91 14.23
N GLY A 73 1.77 -4.13 14.50
CA GLY A 73 0.67 -4.37 15.44
C GLY A 73 -0.62 -3.69 14.99
N LEU A 74 -0.92 -3.73 13.69
CA LEU A 74 -2.12 -3.14 13.08
C LEU A 74 -3.30 -4.11 13.01
N GLY A 75 -3.13 -5.32 13.54
CA GLY A 75 -4.19 -6.33 13.59
C GLY A 75 -5.46 -5.77 14.23
N GLY A 76 -6.59 -5.94 13.57
CA GLY A 76 -7.88 -5.41 13.99
C GLY A 76 -8.15 -3.95 13.63
N LEU A 77 -7.15 -3.16 13.19
CA LEU A 77 -7.37 -1.79 12.70
C LEU A 77 -7.75 -1.75 11.22
N ILE A 78 -7.18 -2.65 10.43
CA ILE A 78 -7.40 -2.73 8.98
C ILE A 78 -8.56 -3.68 8.70
N SER A 79 -9.58 -3.17 8.03
CA SER A 79 -10.80 -3.93 7.71
C SER A 79 -10.58 -4.95 6.60
N ASP A 80 -9.79 -4.59 5.59
CA ASP A 80 -9.41 -5.47 4.48
C ASP A 80 -8.24 -4.85 3.71
N PHE A 81 -7.57 -5.65 2.89
CA PHE A 81 -6.45 -5.18 2.07
C PHE A 81 -6.32 -6.00 0.78
N ASP A 82 -5.59 -5.44 -0.18
CA ASP A 82 -5.20 -6.16 -1.38
C ASP A 82 -3.92 -5.60 -1.99
N CYS A 83 -3.29 -6.38 -2.86
CA CYS A 83 -2.06 -5.97 -3.54
C CYS A 83 -1.95 -6.58 -4.94
N PHE A 84 -0.99 -6.08 -5.71
CA PHE A 84 -0.68 -6.63 -7.03
C PHE A 84 -0.36 -8.13 -6.95
N GLY A 85 0.38 -8.57 -5.94
CA GLY A 85 0.75 -9.98 -5.76
C GLY A 85 -0.46 -10.91 -5.58
N ASN A 86 -1.57 -10.40 -5.05
CA ASN A 86 -2.82 -11.17 -4.91
C ASN A 86 -3.68 -11.13 -6.17
N THR A 87 -3.82 -9.94 -6.76
CA THR A 87 -4.79 -9.70 -7.84
C THR A 87 -4.21 -9.83 -9.24
N GLY A 88 -2.91 -9.61 -9.41
CA GLY A 88 -2.26 -9.45 -10.72
C GLY A 88 -2.72 -8.21 -11.49
N LEU A 89 -3.47 -7.31 -10.89
CA LEU A 89 -4.11 -6.17 -11.53
C LEU A 89 -3.40 -4.86 -11.18
N PRO A 90 -3.46 -3.85 -12.07
CA PRO A 90 -3.06 -2.49 -11.74
C PRO A 90 -3.77 -1.94 -10.49
N LYS A 91 -3.09 -1.09 -9.72
CA LYS A 91 -3.58 -0.56 -8.44
C LYS A 91 -5.00 0.04 -8.51
N GLY A 92 -5.34 0.80 -9.55
CA GLY A 92 -6.67 1.38 -9.70
C GLY A 92 -7.78 0.35 -9.86
N GLN A 93 -7.50 -0.78 -10.53
CA GLN A 93 -8.44 -1.89 -10.61
C GLN A 93 -8.54 -2.65 -9.28
N THR A 94 -7.43 -2.84 -8.59
CA THR A 94 -7.40 -3.44 -7.25
C THR A 94 -8.19 -2.59 -6.24
N LEU A 95 -8.09 -1.25 -6.30
CA LEU A 95 -8.90 -0.33 -5.49
C LEU A 95 -10.39 -0.51 -5.74
N ARG A 96 -10.82 -0.60 -7.01
CA ARG A 96 -12.24 -0.85 -7.35
C ARG A 96 -12.72 -2.17 -6.79
N LEU A 97 -11.97 -3.26 -7.00
CA LEU A 97 -12.33 -4.58 -6.50
C LEU A 97 -12.48 -4.58 -4.98
N LEU A 98 -11.58 -3.92 -4.26
CA LEU A 98 -11.66 -3.82 -2.81
C LEU A 98 -12.90 -3.02 -2.37
N CYS A 99 -13.18 -1.90 -3.02
CA CYS A 99 -14.39 -1.10 -2.75
C CYS A 99 -15.67 -1.89 -3.00
N GLU A 100 -15.76 -2.61 -4.11
CA GLU A 100 -16.89 -3.47 -4.46
C GLU A 100 -17.07 -4.60 -3.45
N ARG A 101 -16.01 -5.37 -3.18
CA ARG A 101 -16.00 -6.49 -2.24
C ARG A 101 -16.42 -6.07 -0.84
N CYS A 102 -15.99 -4.91 -0.40
CA CYS A 102 -16.27 -4.38 0.93
C CYS A 102 -17.50 -3.48 0.99
N ASN A 103 -18.23 -3.29 -0.13
CA ASN A 103 -19.35 -2.38 -0.26
C ASN A 103 -19.02 -0.96 0.26
N VAL A 104 -17.89 -0.42 -0.19
CA VAL A 104 -17.42 0.93 0.14
C VAL A 104 -17.89 1.88 -0.97
N ARG A 105 -18.64 2.93 -0.60
CA ARG A 105 -19.19 3.93 -1.53
C ARG A 105 -18.64 5.33 -1.30
N ASP A 106 -18.16 5.59 -0.09
CA ASP A 106 -17.62 6.88 0.32
C ASP A 106 -16.24 6.61 0.93
N ALA A 107 -15.20 6.90 0.18
CA ALA A 107 -13.82 6.69 0.57
C ALA A 107 -12.90 7.73 -0.07
N VAL A 108 -11.75 7.95 0.54
CA VAL A 108 -10.63 8.69 -0.03
C VAL A 108 -9.42 7.77 -0.14
N TYR A 109 -8.60 7.96 -1.15
CA TYR A 109 -7.33 7.25 -1.27
C TYR A 109 -6.17 8.17 -0.86
N VAL A 110 -5.33 7.70 0.07
CA VAL A 110 -4.15 8.42 0.54
C VAL A 110 -2.90 7.78 -0.09
N GLY A 111 -2.12 8.56 -0.78
CA GLY A 111 -0.89 8.10 -1.45
C GLY A 111 0.10 9.23 -1.66
N ASP A 112 1.29 8.90 -2.12
CA ASP A 112 2.40 9.87 -2.21
C ASP A 112 2.97 10.03 -3.62
N THR A 113 2.60 9.17 -4.56
CA THR A 113 3.17 9.15 -5.91
C THR A 113 2.17 9.55 -6.99
N GLN A 114 2.71 9.87 -8.18
CA GLN A 114 1.90 10.05 -9.38
C GLN A 114 1.04 8.82 -9.70
N GLY A 115 1.61 7.61 -9.54
CA GLY A 115 0.88 6.36 -9.77
C GLY A 115 -0.25 6.13 -8.75
N ASP A 116 -0.16 6.66 -7.54
CA ASP A 116 -1.24 6.63 -6.55
C ASP A 116 -2.39 7.53 -6.95
N MET A 117 -2.09 8.74 -7.42
CA MET A 117 -3.07 9.67 -7.95
C MET A 117 -3.83 9.06 -9.14
N GLU A 118 -3.10 8.53 -10.13
CA GLU A 118 -3.70 7.87 -11.31
C GLU A 118 -4.57 6.66 -10.93
N ALA A 119 -4.14 5.89 -9.93
CA ALA A 119 -4.92 4.77 -9.42
C ALA A 119 -6.21 5.23 -8.72
N SER A 120 -6.13 6.32 -7.96
CA SER A 120 -7.29 6.95 -7.32
C SER A 120 -8.31 7.43 -8.35
N GLU A 121 -7.87 8.14 -9.39
CA GLU A 121 -8.71 8.58 -10.50
C GLU A 121 -9.39 7.41 -11.22
N GLN A 122 -8.62 6.36 -11.54
CA GLN A 122 -9.17 5.15 -12.16
C GLN A 122 -10.24 4.49 -11.29
N ALA A 123 -10.09 4.56 -9.98
CA ALA A 123 -11.06 4.02 -9.04
C ALA A 123 -12.25 4.95 -8.78
N GLY A 124 -12.18 6.22 -9.22
CA GLY A 124 -13.20 7.24 -8.98
C GLY A 124 -13.21 7.73 -7.52
N LEU A 125 -12.04 7.70 -6.85
CA LEU A 125 -11.89 8.12 -5.47
C LEU A 125 -11.19 9.49 -5.39
N PRO A 126 -11.57 10.37 -4.45
CA PRO A 126 -10.78 11.54 -4.11
C PRO A 126 -9.37 11.15 -3.64
N PHE A 127 -8.37 11.96 -4.02
CA PHE A 127 -6.98 11.71 -3.72
C PHE A 127 -6.42 12.67 -2.66
N VAL A 128 -5.87 12.11 -1.60
CA VAL A 128 -5.14 12.86 -0.57
C VAL A 128 -3.64 12.62 -0.75
N TRP A 129 -2.90 13.67 -1.08
CA TRP A 129 -1.46 13.56 -1.26
C TRP A 129 -0.70 13.63 0.07
N ALA A 130 0.03 12.56 0.38
CA ALA A 130 0.97 12.47 1.48
C ALA A 130 2.32 13.10 1.07
N ALA A 131 2.47 14.41 1.27
CA ALA A 131 3.61 15.20 0.77
C ALA A 131 4.95 14.89 1.45
N TYR A 132 4.93 14.13 2.53
CA TYR A 132 6.12 13.61 3.24
C TYR A 132 6.66 12.32 2.62
N GLY A 133 6.00 11.75 1.61
CA GLY A 133 6.42 10.55 0.89
C GLY A 133 7.46 10.81 -0.19
N PHE A 134 7.52 9.94 -1.19
CA PHE A 134 8.61 9.90 -2.16
C PHE A 134 8.34 10.67 -3.45
N GLY A 135 7.08 11.01 -3.74
CA GLY A 135 6.69 11.58 -5.01
C GLY A 135 6.00 12.93 -4.92
N LYS A 136 5.75 13.50 -6.09
CA LYS A 136 4.94 14.70 -6.25
C LYS A 136 3.96 14.45 -7.40
N PRO A 137 2.67 14.20 -7.10
CA PRO A 137 1.64 14.03 -8.13
C PRO A 137 1.34 15.35 -8.83
N ALA A 138 0.72 15.28 -10.00
CA ALA A 138 0.35 16.44 -10.80
C ALA A 138 -0.78 17.27 -10.16
N HIS A 139 -1.70 16.60 -9.46
CA HIS A 139 -2.79 17.26 -8.72
C HIS A 139 -3.27 16.38 -7.55
N TRP A 140 -4.09 16.96 -6.66
CA TRP A 140 -4.66 16.31 -5.48
C TRP A 140 -5.89 17.09 -5.00
N ASP A 141 -6.81 16.41 -4.32
CA ASP A 141 -7.97 17.06 -3.69
C ASP A 141 -7.60 17.68 -2.35
N LYS A 142 -6.78 16.95 -1.55
CA LYS A 142 -6.24 17.42 -0.28
C LYS A 142 -4.77 17.01 -0.16
N ARG A 143 -4.03 17.75 0.68
CA ARG A 143 -2.62 17.48 1.01
C ARG A 143 -2.45 17.36 2.49
N ILE A 144 -1.57 16.46 2.90
CA ILE A 144 -1.09 16.30 4.27
C ILE A 144 0.44 16.35 4.30
N ASP A 145 1.00 17.06 5.26
CA ASP A 145 2.44 17.18 5.46
C ASP A 145 2.96 16.20 6.53
N HIS A 146 2.06 15.65 7.35
CA HIS A 146 2.32 14.60 8.32
C HIS A 146 1.17 13.60 8.32
N PHE A 147 1.44 12.35 8.67
CA PHE A 147 0.39 11.33 8.73
C PHE A 147 -0.75 11.70 9.71
N THR A 148 -0.40 12.37 10.80
CA THR A 148 -1.35 12.83 11.82
C THR A 148 -2.35 13.86 11.32
N ASP A 149 -2.08 14.55 10.19
CA ASP A 149 -3.00 15.52 9.62
C ASP A 149 -4.30 14.89 9.11
N LEU A 150 -4.30 13.57 8.87
CA LEU A 150 -5.51 12.81 8.54
C LEU A 150 -6.64 12.99 9.56
N LEU A 151 -6.32 13.23 10.83
CA LEU A 151 -7.31 13.47 11.88
C LEU A 151 -8.05 14.81 11.76
N ARG A 152 -7.65 15.68 10.83
CA ARG A 152 -8.20 17.02 10.64
C ARG A 152 -8.90 17.19 9.29
N LEU A 153 -8.94 16.13 8.47
CA LEU A 153 -9.60 16.16 7.16
C LEU A 153 -11.11 16.00 7.26
#